data_c09406761638fd45b0e5b0c7e41ee2d3
#
_entry.id   c09406761638fd45b0e5b0c7e41ee2d3
#
_cell.length_a   1.000
_cell.length_b   1.000
_cell.length_c   1.000
_cell.angle_alpha   90.00
_cell.angle_beta   90.00
_cell.angle_gamma   90.00
#
_symmetry.space_group_name_H-M   'P 1'
#
loop_
_entity.id
_entity.type
_entity.pdbx_description
1 polymer ?
#
loop_
_entity_poly.entity_id
_entity_poly.type
_entity_poly.pdbx_seq_one_letter_code
_entity_poly.pdbx_strand_id
1 'polypeptide(L)'
;MRVLLADDSDLILVRLQEMLSINKHVELVGTYKNGTDALKALRILKPDLAIVDIKMPGLTGLEVLNEIRKEDKKVSFIILTFYALDSFRQIAMKAGADYFFSKVDDFEELAKVVKDLLLKEENYNRIHAITH
;
A
#
# COMPACT_ATOMS: atom_id res chain seq x y z
N MET A 1 1.09 8.98 9.14
CA MET A 1 1.33 8.26 7.85
C MET A 1 0.03 8.17 7.08
N ARG A 2 0.04 8.66 5.87
CA ARG A 2 -1.14 8.69 5.00
C ARG A 2 -1.18 7.41 4.17
N VAL A 3 -2.28 6.67 4.24
CA VAL A 3 -2.41 5.34 3.63
C VAL A 3 -3.58 5.31 2.65
N LEU A 4 -3.34 4.74 1.48
CA LEU A 4 -4.35 4.47 0.45
C LEU A 4 -4.52 2.97 0.29
N LEU A 5 -5.77 2.53 0.21
CA LEU A 5 -6.12 1.11 0.00
C LEU A 5 -6.83 0.94 -1.34
N ALA A 6 -6.50 -0.13 -2.05
CA ALA A 6 -7.19 -0.49 -3.29
C ALA A 6 -7.42 -2.00 -3.34
N ASP A 7 -8.69 -2.40 -3.32
CA ASP A 7 -9.12 -3.80 -3.34
C ASP A 7 -10.60 -3.82 -3.70
N ASP A 8 -11.02 -4.73 -4.57
CA ASP A 8 -12.43 -4.82 -4.96
C ASP A 8 -13.30 -5.57 -3.93
N SER A 9 -12.69 -6.17 -2.91
CA SER A 9 -13.38 -6.86 -1.83
C SER A 9 -13.67 -5.93 -0.66
N ASP A 10 -14.95 -5.67 -0.39
CA ASP A 10 -15.36 -4.89 0.79
C ASP A 10 -14.88 -5.52 2.09
N LEU A 11 -14.91 -6.85 2.17
CA LEU A 11 -14.47 -7.58 3.35
C LEU A 11 -12.99 -7.35 3.64
N ILE A 12 -12.15 -7.37 2.62
CA ILE A 12 -10.72 -7.10 2.77
C ILE A 12 -10.48 -5.65 3.15
N LEU A 13 -11.21 -4.70 2.53
CA LEU A 13 -11.09 -3.28 2.89
C LEU A 13 -11.44 -3.04 4.36
N VAL A 14 -12.52 -3.66 4.86
CA VAL A 14 -12.90 -3.56 6.27
C VAL A 14 -11.79 -4.13 7.17
N ARG A 15 -11.26 -5.30 6.82
CA ARG A 15 -10.19 -5.94 7.59
C ARG A 15 -8.92 -5.08 7.64
N LEU A 16 -8.54 -4.49 6.51
CA LEU A 16 -7.40 -3.57 6.45
C LEU A 16 -7.64 -2.31 7.26
N GLN A 17 -8.84 -1.73 7.19
CA GLN A 17 -9.18 -0.55 7.98
C GLN A 17 -9.12 -0.83 9.48
N GLU A 18 -9.61 -1.99 9.91
CA GLU A 18 -9.52 -2.40 11.32
C GLU A 18 -8.07 -2.54 11.77
N MET A 19 -7.23 -3.18 10.94
CA MET A 19 -5.81 -3.31 11.23
C MET A 19 -5.13 -1.95 11.34
N LEU A 20 -5.41 -1.04 10.42
CA LEU A 20 -4.81 0.28 10.41
C LEU A 20 -5.27 1.15 11.59
N SER A 21 -6.53 0.99 12.00
CA SER A 21 -7.13 1.81 13.08
C SER A 21 -6.47 1.62 14.45
N ILE A 22 -5.71 0.55 14.63
CA ILE A 22 -4.96 0.30 15.88
C ILE A 22 -3.87 1.37 16.07
N ASN A 23 -3.38 1.94 14.98
CA ASN A 23 -2.29 2.92 15.00
C ASN A 23 -2.85 4.35 14.89
N LYS A 24 -2.72 5.14 15.98
CA LYS A 24 -3.28 6.50 16.06
C LYS A 24 -2.77 7.46 15.00
N HIS A 25 -1.55 7.24 14.52
CA HIS A 25 -0.88 8.14 13.58
C HIS A 25 -1.01 7.71 12.13
N VAL A 26 -1.91 6.77 11.86
CA VAL A 26 -2.27 6.38 10.49
C VAL A 26 -3.53 7.14 10.08
N GLU A 27 -3.46 7.82 8.94
CA GLU A 27 -4.59 8.48 8.31
C GLU A 27 -4.95 7.75 7.02
N LEU A 28 -6.14 7.18 6.97
CA LEU A 28 -6.65 6.56 5.75
C LEU A 28 -7.15 7.67 4.81
N VAL A 29 -6.46 7.86 3.69
CA VAL A 29 -6.80 8.95 2.76
C VAL A 29 -7.78 8.53 1.67
N GLY A 30 -7.98 7.24 1.46
CA GLY A 30 -8.98 6.75 0.52
C GLY A 30 -8.97 5.25 0.38
N THR A 31 -10.12 4.72 -0.05
CA THR A 31 -10.31 3.31 -0.43
C THR A 31 -10.89 3.26 -1.83
N TYR A 32 -10.33 2.41 -2.67
CA TYR A 32 -10.70 2.31 -4.09
C TYR A 32 -10.92 0.85 -4.46
N LYS A 33 -11.88 0.60 -5.33
CA LYS A 33 -12.26 -0.77 -5.73
C LYS A 33 -11.83 -1.13 -7.14
N ASN A 34 -11.18 -0.20 -7.84
CA ASN A 34 -10.65 -0.45 -9.18
C ASN A 34 -9.31 0.25 -9.34
N GLY A 35 -8.51 -0.27 -10.27
CA GLY A 35 -7.15 0.22 -10.44
C GLY A 35 -7.07 1.59 -11.08
N THR A 36 -8.01 1.93 -11.95
CA THR A 36 -8.04 3.23 -12.63
C THR A 36 -8.21 4.37 -11.63
N ASP A 37 -9.19 4.24 -10.72
CA ASP A 37 -9.44 5.24 -9.68
C ASP A 37 -8.30 5.28 -8.66
N ALA A 38 -7.74 4.12 -8.32
CA ALA A 38 -6.60 4.03 -7.42
C ALA A 38 -5.39 4.80 -7.97
N LEU A 39 -5.08 4.64 -9.26
CA LEU A 39 -3.98 5.36 -9.90
C LEU A 39 -4.19 6.88 -9.89
N LYS A 40 -5.39 7.33 -10.22
CA LYS A 40 -5.74 8.75 -10.16
C LYS A 40 -5.55 9.31 -8.74
N ALA A 41 -6.02 8.57 -7.75
CA ALA A 41 -5.91 8.97 -6.35
C ALA A 41 -4.46 9.01 -5.88
N LEU A 42 -3.64 8.04 -6.28
CA LEU A 42 -2.21 8.02 -5.97
C LEU A 42 -1.51 9.28 -6.47
N ARG A 43 -1.85 9.70 -7.69
CA ARG A 43 -1.28 10.92 -8.29
C ARG A 43 -1.70 12.20 -7.59
N ILE A 44 -2.96 12.28 -7.17
CA ILE A 44 -3.54 13.47 -6.54
C ILE A 44 -3.18 13.55 -5.07
N LEU A 45 -3.39 12.46 -4.34
CA LEU A 45 -3.27 12.42 -2.88
C LEU A 45 -1.82 12.23 -2.40
N LYS A 46 -0.99 11.60 -3.21
CA LYS A 46 0.42 11.30 -2.89
C LYS A 46 0.57 10.71 -1.48
N PRO A 47 -0.04 9.54 -1.21
CA PRO A 47 0.05 8.92 0.11
C PRO A 47 1.48 8.46 0.40
N ASP A 48 1.75 8.19 1.67
CA ASP A 48 3.04 7.62 2.10
C ASP A 48 3.10 6.12 1.83
N LEU A 49 1.96 5.44 1.91
CA LEU A 49 1.83 4.01 1.74
C LEU A 49 0.58 3.67 0.91
N ALA A 50 0.73 2.76 -0.03
CA ALA A 50 -0.38 2.17 -0.78
C ALA A 50 -0.38 0.66 -0.58
N ILE A 51 -1.54 0.09 -0.23
CA ILE A 51 -1.76 -1.36 -0.15
C ILE A 51 -2.77 -1.71 -1.23
N VAL A 52 -2.34 -2.48 -2.23
CA VAL A 52 -3.07 -2.65 -3.49
C VAL A 52 -3.14 -4.13 -3.87
N ASP A 53 -4.34 -4.58 -4.23
CA ASP A 53 -4.55 -5.92 -4.79
C ASP A 53 -4.16 -5.96 -6.27
N ILE A 54 -3.85 -7.15 -6.77
CA ILE A 54 -3.56 -7.35 -8.19
C ILE A 54 -4.84 -7.35 -9.01
N LYS A 55 -5.81 -8.20 -8.66
CA LYS A 55 -7.05 -8.35 -9.43
C LYS A 55 -8.10 -7.34 -8.99
N MET A 56 -8.33 -6.37 -9.86
CA MET A 56 -9.37 -5.34 -9.69
C MET A 56 -9.93 -5.00 -11.08
N PRO A 57 -11.17 -4.50 -11.14
CA PRO A 57 -11.67 -3.90 -12.39
C PRO A 57 -10.81 -2.73 -12.85
N GLY A 58 -10.77 -2.48 -14.13
CA GLY A 58 -9.91 -1.45 -14.72
C GLY A 58 -8.47 -1.92 -14.77
N LEU A 59 -7.55 -1.10 -14.28
CA LEU A 59 -6.14 -1.48 -14.20
C LEU A 59 -5.91 -2.52 -13.09
N THR A 60 -5.03 -3.48 -13.35
CA THR A 60 -4.56 -4.39 -12.30
C THR A 60 -3.63 -3.65 -11.35
N GLY A 61 -3.43 -4.19 -10.15
CA GLY A 61 -2.48 -3.61 -9.20
C GLY A 61 -1.06 -3.54 -9.73
N LEU A 62 -0.65 -4.50 -10.57
CA LEU A 62 0.67 -4.48 -11.22
C LEU A 62 0.77 -3.36 -12.26
N GLU A 63 -0.30 -3.11 -13.00
CA GLU A 63 -0.36 -1.98 -13.93
C GLU A 63 -0.32 -0.64 -13.20
N VAL A 64 -1.04 -0.53 -12.09
CA VAL A 64 -0.99 0.67 -11.23
C VAL A 64 0.43 0.91 -10.74
N LEU A 65 1.09 -0.13 -10.26
CA LEU A 65 2.49 -0.05 -9.79
C LEU A 65 3.42 0.42 -10.91
N ASN A 66 3.33 -0.17 -12.09
CA ASN A 66 4.16 0.23 -13.23
C ASN A 66 3.97 1.71 -13.57
N GLU A 67 2.72 2.17 -13.60
CA GLU A 67 2.43 3.57 -13.95
C GLU A 67 2.91 4.53 -12.87
N ILE A 68 2.66 4.25 -11.61
CA ILE A 68 3.05 5.17 -10.55
C ILE A 68 4.57 5.25 -10.38
N ARG A 69 5.30 4.16 -10.62
CA ARG A 69 6.76 4.15 -10.49
C ARG A 69 7.47 4.97 -11.57
N LYS A 70 6.80 5.32 -12.65
CA LYS A 70 7.35 6.23 -13.67
C LYS A 70 7.48 7.66 -13.14
N GLU A 71 6.67 8.03 -12.16
CA GLU A 71 6.59 9.39 -11.66
C GLU A 71 6.83 9.53 -10.16
N ASP A 72 6.66 8.46 -9.37
CA ASP A 72 6.84 8.46 -7.93
C ASP A 72 7.56 7.18 -7.48
N LYS A 73 8.78 7.34 -7.00
CA LYS A 73 9.59 6.23 -6.48
C LYS A 73 9.61 6.20 -4.96
N LYS A 74 8.95 7.15 -4.30
CA LYS A 74 9.00 7.30 -2.84
C LYS A 74 7.86 6.61 -2.11
N VAL A 75 6.66 6.55 -2.70
CA VAL A 75 5.53 5.90 -2.06
C VAL A 75 5.88 4.44 -1.76
N SER A 76 5.67 4.02 -0.51
CA SER A 76 5.80 2.61 -0.15
C SER A 76 4.63 1.86 -0.78
N PHE A 77 4.93 0.85 -1.58
CA PHE A 77 3.92 0.13 -2.34
C PHE A 77 3.91 -1.34 -1.93
N ILE A 78 2.79 -1.78 -1.37
CA ILE A 78 2.58 -3.16 -0.92
C ILE A 78 1.52 -3.81 -1.81
N ILE A 79 1.87 -4.94 -2.41
CA ILE A 79 0.90 -5.81 -3.08
C ILE A 79 0.37 -6.79 -2.03
N LEU A 80 -0.96 -6.86 -1.90
CA LEU A 80 -1.65 -7.81 -1.03
C LEU A 80 -2.69 -8.55 -1.87
N THR A 81 -2.54 -9.85 -2.06
CA THR A 81 -3.32 -10.58 -3.04
C THR A 81 -3.62 -12.03 -2.63
N PHE A 82 -4.73 -12.60 -3.12
CA PHE A 82 -4.97 -14.05 -3.08
C PHE A 82 -4.12 -14.80 -4.10
N TYR A 83 -3.58 -14.10 -5.11
CA TYR A 83 -2.76 -14.68 -6.18
C TYR A 83 -1.27 -14.59 -5.82
N ALA A 84 -0.89 -15.15 -4.68
CA ALA A 84 0.47 -15.08 -4.15
C ALA A 84 1.38 -16.12 -4.82
N LEU A 85 1.47 -16.08 -6.14
CA LEU A 85 2.34 -16.95 -6.93
C LEU A 85 3.72 -16.32 -7.07
N ASP A 86 4.75 -17.17 -7.12
CA ASP A 86 6.14 -16.69 -7.26
C ASP A 86 6.33 -15.85 -8.52
N SER A 87 5.66 -16.19 -9.62
CA SER A 87 5.72 -15.43 -10.87
C SER A 87 5.21 -14.00 -10.69
N PHE A 88 4.09 -13.82 -9.98
CA PHE A 88 3.56 -12.49 -9.67
C PHE A 88 4.45 -11.74 -8.69
N ARG A 89 5.00 -12.42 -7.70
CA ARG A 89 5.95 -11.83 -6.75
C ARG A 89 7.16 -11.25 -7.49
N GLN A 90 7.75 -12.04 -8.38
CA GLN A 90 8.91 -11.60 -9.16
C GLN A 90 8.60 -10.39 -10.01
N ILE A 91 7.45 -10.39 -10.70
CA ILE A 91 7.00 -9.26 -11.52
C ILE A 91 6.81 -8.01 -10.65
N ALA A 92 6.13 -8.15 -9.51
CA ALA A 92 5.86 -7.04 -8.61
C ALA A 92 7.15 -6.42 -8.05
N MET A 93 8.05 -7.25 -7.54
CA MET A 93 9.30 -6.76 -6.97
C MET A 93 10.18 -6.09 -8.03
N LYS A 94 10.22 -6.64 -9.23
CA LYS A 94 10.95 -6.06 -10.36
C LYS A 94 10.36 -4.72 -10.79
N ALA A 95 9.03 -4.57 -10.69
CA ALA A 95 8.32 -3.33 -11.02
C ALA A 95 8.44 -2.26 -9.93
N GLY A 96 9.01 -2.59 -8.78
CA GLY A 96 9.27 -1.63 -7.72
C GLY A 96 8.35 -1.71 -6.51
N ALA A 97 7.66 -2.83 -6.30
CA ALA A 97 6.94 -3.07 -5.05
C ALA A 97 7.95 -3.21 -3.91
N ASP A 98 7.61 -2.68 -2.75
CA ASP A 98 8.45 -2.83 -1.56
C ASP A 98 8.17 -4.14 -0.84
N TYR A 99 6.92 -4.60 -0.88
CA TYR A 99 6.49 -5.86 -0.27
C TYR A 99 5.42 -6.54 -1.11
N PHE A 100 5.38 -7.86 -1.01
CA PHE A 100 4.38 -8.69 -1.66
C PHE A 100 3.85 -9.70 -0.66
N PHE A 101 2.57 -9.63 -0.32
CA PHE A 101 1.95 -10.45 0.72
C PHE A 101 0.73 -11.22 0.24
N SER A 102 0.52 -12.40 0.82
CA SER A 102 -0.65 -13.23 0.64
C SER A 102 -1.78 -12.79 1.58
N LYS A 103 -3.00 -12.64 1.07
CA LYS A 103 -4.19 -12.39 1.89
C LYS A 103 -4.52 -13.57 2.82
N VAL A 104 -4.04 -14.76 2.50
CA VAL A 104 -4.31 -15.98 3.29
C VAL A 104 -3.35 -16.07 4.48
N ASP A 105 -2.06 -15.86 4.25
CA ASP A 105 -1.02 -16.21 5.23
C ASP A 105 -0.31 -15.03 5.88
N ASP A 106 -0.35 -13.84 5.27
CA ASP A 106 0.61 -12.79 5.59
C ASP A 106 0.04 -11.55 6.29
N PHE A 107 -1.20 -11.58 6.80
CA PHE A 107 -1.77 -10.39 7.46
C PHE A 107 -0.99 -9.96 8.70
N GLU A 108 -0.45 -10.89 9.46
CA GLU A 108 0.39 -10.55 10.62
C GLU A 108 1.68 -9.86 10.20
N GLU A 109 2.32 -10.35 9.15
CA GLU A 109 3.52 -9.72 8.59
C GLU A 109 3.23 -8.34 8.01
N LEU A 110 2.09 -8.20 7.35
CA LEU A 110 1.63 -6.90 6.84
C LEU A 110 1.47 -5.90 7.99
N ALA A 111 0.82 -6.30 9.07
CA ALA A 111 0.64 -5.43 10.24
C ALA A 111 1.98 -4.99 10.84
N LYS A 112 2.96 -5.90 10.92
CA LYS A 112 4.31 -5.57 11.38
C LYS A 112 5.01 -4.57 10.48
N VAL A 113 4.90 -4.76 9.16
CA VAL A 113 5.51 -3.85 8.19
C VAL A 113 4.91 -2.45 8.29
N VAL A 114 3.59 -2.36 8.40
CA VAL A 114 2.91 -1.07 8.57
C VAL A 114 3.41 -0.36 9.83
N LYS A 115 3.51 -1.08 10.93
CA LYS A 115 4.02 -0.53 12.18
C LYS A 115 5.47 -0.04 12.05
N ASP A 116 6.32 -0.83 11.39
CA ASP A 116 7.72 -0.46 11.15
C ASP A 116 7.85 0.78 10.27
N LEU A 117 7.05 0.87 9.22
CA LEU A 117 7.02 2.05 8.33
C LEU A 117 6.57 3.29 9.10
N LEU A 118 5.56 3.15 9.94
CA LEU A 118 5.07 4.25 10.77
C LEU A 118 6.14 4.73 11.75
N LEU A 119 6.84 3.82 12.41
CA LEU A 119 7.92 4.17 13.34
C LEU A 119 9.08 4.88 12.64
N LYS A 120 9.44 4.45 11.44
CA LYS A 120 10.47 5.12 10.64
C LYS A 120 10.07 6.55 10.28
N GLU A 121 8.84 6.75 9.87
CA GLU A 121 8.31 8.09 9.56
C GLU A 121 8.31 8.98 10.79
N GLU A 122 7.85 8.49 11.93
CA GLU A 122 7.84 9.24 13.20
C GLU A 122 9.26 9.63 13.63
N ASN A 123 10.21 8.71 13.52
CA ASN A 123 11.62 8.98 13.84
C ASN A 123 12.21 10.03 12.91
N TYR A 124 11.93 9.92 11.62
CA TYR A 124 12.38 10.88 10.62
C TYR A 124 11.84 12.29 10.96
N ASN A 125 10.54 12.41 11.21
CA ASN A 125 9.90 13.67 11.53
C ASN A 125 10.44 14.28 12.81
N ARG A 126 10.69 13.48 13.84
CA ARG A 126 11.27 13.93 15.11
C ARG A 126 12.68 14.51 14.92
N ILE A 127 13.52 13.82 14.19
CA ILE A 127 14.89 14.26 13.90
C ILE A 127 14.86 15.57 13.10
N HIS A 128 14.01 15.70 12.10
CA HIS A 128 13.91 16.90 11.29
C HIS A 128 13.30 18.07 12.08
N ALA A 129 12.38 17.82 13.00
CA ALA A 129 11.83 18.84 13.86
C ALA A 129 12.88 19.42 14.81
N ILE A 130 13.82 18.60 15.29
CA ILE A 130 14.91 19.03 16.19
C ILE A 130 15.95 19.86 15.43
N THR A 131 16.21 19.55 14.16
CA THR A 131 17.23 20.22 13.35
C THR A 131 16.73 21.51 12.69
N HIS A 132 15.46 21.78 12.75
CA HIS A 132 14.83 23.00 12.27
C HIS A 132 14.32 23.86 13.42
#